data_4a8ed2501c7fe12fc695db26b86489a2
#
_entry.id   4a8ed2501c7fe12fc695db26b86489a2
#
_cell.length_a   1.000
_cell.length_b   1.000
_cell.length_c   1.000
_cell.angle_alpha   90.00
_cell.angle_beta   90.00
_cell.angle_gamma   90.00
#
_symmetry.space_group_name_H-M   'P 1'
#
loop_
_entity.id
_entity.type
_entity.pdbx_description
1 polymer ?
#
loop_
_entity_poly.entity_id
_entity_poly.type
_entity_poly.pdbx_seq_one_letter_code
_entity_poly.pdbx_strand_id
1 'polypeptide(L)'
;ALICYVVEANLKNYYKYDSLLVEDTGKKRFLRPEFYALAFLMANFFAWLCADNKKDAFYGLQGRRMGLCMYLVLMIVFVVLAQRVRPQMIMFIFFAAANAFAYAVAIGQHMEHDFLNLRYNIASNQYTKFISTFGNINMYASYLSISIPVLLAVFAFCKNWFSRILSGILLIAAGCNILIANSDSVFLGIFAGVVVVTILAFMQGRLRYSSFAVFLLFVGNLVLGFINKYGHTRYDKKRGGLAIALNRLDIAFVLCGAALLVFAVVCVCNWKLGTRVAAWNKKKIVLIVCGACVALGVIGIIVLAVTGSSLLTFNDKWGSYRGYIWRKIVEVYGDAPFVNKLFGYGNESVRVTLKAACYNEMVQVTGKVYDNAHNELLQYLFTTGIVGLLSYLALVGSSIVYMFKHAKEHAWISVCLAATVGYFAQSILNLNQPITTPLFFVFMAMGVGTVNYCRRVKE
;
A
#
# COMPACT_ATOMS: atom_id res chain seq x y z
N ALA A 1 -11.54 -5.19 33.58
CA ALA A 1 -12.45 -6.35 33.58
C ALA A 1 -12.71 -6.88 32.15
N LEU A 2 -13.18 -6.07 31.19
CA LEU A 2 -13.50 -6.52 29.81
C LEU A 2 -12.26 -7.05 29.06
N ILE A 3 -11.13 -6.35 29.16
CA ILE A 3 -9.84 -6.77 28.54
C ILE A 3 -9.36 -8.09 29.16
N CYS A 4 -9.44 -8.24 30.48
CA CYS A 4 -9.07 -9.48 31.17
C CYS A 4 -9.99 -10.63 30.78
N TYR A 5 -11.30 -10.40 30.67
CA TYR A 5 -12.27 -11.41 30.23
C TYR A 5 -12.03 -11.87 28.80
N VAL A 6 -11.75 -10.92 27.87
CA VAL A 6 -11.43 -11.23 26.47
C VAL A 6 -10.12 -11.98 26.36
N VAL A 7 -9.11 -11.64 27.17
CA VAL A 7 -7.82 -12.35 27.22
C VAL A 7 -8.00 -13.73 27.81
N GLU A 8 -8.75 -13.89 28.89
CA GLU A 8 -8.98 -15.18 29.54
C GLU A 8 -9.84 -16.13 28.68
N ALA A 9 -10.90 -15.63 28.04
CA ALA A 9 -11.73 -16.40 27.11
C ALA A 9 -10.92 -16.87 25.88
N ASN A 10 -9.99 -16.03 25.40
CA ASN A 10 -9.09 -16.41 24.32
C ASN A 10 -8.01 -17.41 24.78
N LEU A 11 -7.50 -17.32 26.00
CA LEU A 11 -6.54 -18.27 26.56
C LEU A 11 -7.16 -19.65 26.79
N LYS A 12 -8.39 -19.74 27.35
CA LYS A 12 -9.10 -21.02 27.54
C LYS A 12 -9.35 -21.77 26.22
N ASN A 13 -9.71 -21.03 25.16
CA ASN A 13 -9.84 -21.61 23.83
C ASN A 13 -8.47 -22.01 23.20
N TYR A 14 -7.39 -21.38 23.64
CA TYR A 14 -6.03 -21.65 23.16
C TYR A 14 -5.56 -23.06 23.57
N TYR A 15 -5.66 -23.40 24.85
CA TYR A 15 -5.21 -24.70 25.35
C TYR A 15 -5.97 -25.90 24.76
N LYS A 16 -7.21 -25.68 24.32
CA LYS A 16 -8.01 -26.72 23.64
C LYS A 16 -7.54 -26.99 22.19
N TYR A 17 -6.87 -26.03 21.55
CA TYR A 17 -6.42 -26.12 20.15
C TYR A 17 -4.91 -26.34 19.98
N ASP A 18 -4.11 -26.20 21.04
CA ASP A 18 -2.64 -26.39 20.98
C ASP A 18 -2.25 -27.86 20.78
N SER A 19 -3.11 -28.78 21.23
CA SER A 19 -2.94 -30.24 21.00
C SER A 19 -3.11 -30.66 19.54
N LEU A 20 -3.72 -29.82 18.67
CA LEU A 20 -3.93 -30.07 17.25
C LEU A 20 -2.82 -29.50 16.35
N LEU A 21 -1.82 -28.81 16.90
CA LEU A 21 -0.74 -28.18 16.14
C LEU A 21 0.45 -29.10 15.84
N VAL A 22 0.43 -30.39 16.25
CA VAL A 22 1.62 -31.27 16.23
C VAL A 22 1.77 -32.09 14.95
N GLU A 23 0.76 -32.15 14.07
CA GLU A 23 0.85 -32.94 12.82
C GLU A 23 0.72 -32.12 11.55
N ASP A 24 1.74 -31.32 11.19
CA ASP A 24 1.91 -30.89 9.79
C ASP A 24 3.36 -31.20 9.34
N THR A 25 3.46 -32.16 8.45
CA THR A 25 4.71 -32.74 7.94
C THR A 25 5.72 -31.66 7.51
N GLY A 26 6.96 -31.76 7.98
CA GLY A 26 8.04 -30.79 7.93
C GLY A 26 8.37 -30.12 6.58
N LYS A 27 7.88 -30.63 5.43
CA LYS A 27 8.10 -30.03 4.10
C LYS A 27 7.25 -28.77 3.81
N LYS A 28 6.16 -28.52 4.56
CA LYS A 28 5.27 -27.37 4.32
C LYS A 28 5.59 -26.15 5.21
N ARG A 29 6.44 -26.28 6.23
CA ARG A 29 6.79 -25.18 7.14
C ARG A 29 7.52 -24.03 6.45
N PHE A 30 8.41 -24.32 5.49
CA PHE A 30 9.19 -23.32 4.76
C PHE A 30 8.37 -22.43 3.80
N LEU A 31 7.09 -22.73 3.58
CA LEU A 31 6.20 -21.93 2.72
C LEU A 31 5.27 -20.99 3.50
N ARG A 32 5.37 -20.98 4.84
CA ARG A 32 4.51 -20.13 5.68
C ARG A 32 5.09 -18.73 5.81
N PRO A 33 4.28 -17.66 5.66
CA PRO A 33 4.73 -16.29 5.80
C PRO A 33 5.42 -15.98 7.13
N GLU A 34 5.02 -16.65 8.23
CA GLU A 34 5.59 -16.45 9.57
C GLU A 34 7.08 -16.82 9.62
N PHE A 35 7.52 -17.80 8.82
CA PHE A 35 8.93 -18.15 8.71
C PHE A 35 9.74 -16.98 8.11
N TYR A 36 9.21 -16.35 7.04
CA TYR A 36 9.86 -15.22 6.39
C TYR A 36 9.81 -13.95 7.25
N ALA A 37 8.80 -13.80 8.11
CA ALA A 37 8.76 -12.72 9.10
C ALA A 37 9.92 -12.84 10.08
N LEU A 38 10.22 -14.04 10.56
CA LEU A 38 11.41 -14.30 11.41
C LEU A 38 12.70 -14.05 10.64
N ALA A 39 12.81 -14.53 9.39
CA ALA A 39 13.99 -14.31 8.55
C ALA A 39 14.25 -12.81 8.33
N PHE A 40 13.20 -12.02 8.07
CA PHE A 40 13.31 -10.58 7.92
C PHE A 40 13.72 -9.89 9.23
N LEU A 41 13.21 -10.34 10.38
CA LEU A 41 13.63 -9.83 11.69
C LEU A 41 15.12 -10.12 11.94
N MET A 42 15.57 -11.34 11.65
CA MET A 42 16.98 -11.72 11.80
C MET A 42 17.88 -10.91 10.88
N ALA A 43 17.48 -10.64 9.64
CA ALA A 43 18.20 -9.78 8.73
C ALA A 43 18.35 -8.34 9.29
N ASN A 44 17.28 -7.78 9.86
CA ASN A 44 17.33 -6.47 10.54
C ASN A 44 18.25 -6.48 11.78
N PHE A 45 18.28 -7.59 12.52
CA PHE A 45 19.18 -7.75 13.66
C PHE A 45 20.65 -7.76 13.22
N PHE A 46 21.01 -8.52 12.17
CA PHE A 46 22.36 -8.52 11.62
C PHE A 46 22.73 -7.15 11.03
N ALA A 47 21.79 -6.48 10.36
CA ALA A 47 21.97 -5.12 9.89
C ALA A 47 22.29 -4.15 11.05
N TRP A 48 21.62 -4.27 12.17
CA TRP A 48 21.91 -3.50 13.37
C TRP A 48 23.31 -3.79 13.90
N LEU A 49 23.76 -5.06 13.90
CA LEU A 49 25.13 -5.42 14.29
C LEU A 49 26.20 -4.81 13.35
N CYS A 50 25.89 -4.59 12.09
CA CYS A 50 26.78 -3.95 11.11
C CYS A 50 26.71 -2.41 11.12
N ALA A 51 25.75 -1.81 11.80
CA ALA A 51 25.57 -0.36 11.81
C ALA A 51 26.69 0.36 12.58
N ASP A 52 27.17 1.50 12.06
CA ASP A 52 28.14 2.36 12.75
C ASP A 52 27.49 3.04 13.97
N ASN A 53 26.28 3.56 13.82
CA ASN A 53 25.51 4.15 14.90
C ASN A 53 24.45 3.18 15.42
N LYS A 54 24.81 2.39 16.43
CA LYS A 54 23.93 1.36 17.04
C LYS A 54 22.64 1.95 17.62
N LYS A 55 22.69 3.16 18.20
CA LYS A 55 21.55 3.81 18.85
C LYS A 55 20.50 4.20 17.79
N ASP A 56 20.91 4.88 16.74
CA ASP A 56 20.00 5.31 15.67
C ASP A 56 19.48 4.11 14.88
N ALA A 57 20.31 3.09 14.64
CA ALA A 57 19.88 1.86 13.97
C ALA A 57 18.89 1.04 14.82
N PHE A 58 18.94 1.14 16.17
CA PHE A 58 18.01 0.45 17.07
C PHE A 58 16.69 1.21 17.23
N TYR A 59 16.73 2.51 17.59
CA TYR A 59 15.52 3.29 17.88
C TYR A 59 14.94 4.00 16.66
N GLY A 60 15.72 4.17 15.60
CA GLY A 60 15.40 5.01 14.46
C GLY A 60 15.69 6.49 14.69
N LEU A 61 15.94 7.22 13.62
CA LEU A 61 16.16 8.67 13.66
C LEU A 61 14.91 9.41 14.18
N GLN A 62 15.14 10.56 14.82
CA GLN A 62 14.04 11.41 15.29
C GLN A 62 13.15 11.81 14.10
N GLY A 63 11.83 11.64 14.27
CA GLY A 63 10.81 11.89 13.24
C GLY A 63 10.53 10.70 12.30
N ARG A 64 11.41 9.68 12.23
CA ARG A 64 11.19 8.49 11.40
C ARG A 64 10.92 7.23 12.21
N ARG A 65 11.74 6.98 13.26
CA ARG A 65 11.57 5.86 14.19
C ARG A 65 11.43 4.46 13.55
N MET A 66 12.08 4.23 12.40
CA MET A 66 12.07 2.95 11.67
C MET A 66 13.34 2.12 11.94
N GLY A 67 13.77 2.06 13.20
CA GLY A 67 14.90 1.23 13.65
C GLY A 67 14.49 -0.23 13.95
N LEU A 68 15.48 -1.04 14.37
CA LEU A 68 15.26 -2.47 14.73
C LEU A 68 14.12 -2.67 15.74
N CYS A 69 13.98 -1.77 16.72
CA CYS A 69 12.92 -1.83 17.73
C CYS A 69 11.52 -1.82 17.08
N MET A 70 11.30 -0.98 16.06
CA MET A 70 10.04 -0.96 15.32
C MET A 70 9.80 -2.27 14.58
N TYR A 71 10.81 -2.81 13.87
CA TYR A 71 10.67 -4.08 13.15
C TYR A 71 10.46 -5.26 14.09
N LEU A 72 11.07 -5.26 15.28
CA LEU A 72 10.81 -6.24 16.32
C LEU A 72 9.32 -6.26 16.71
N VAL A 73 8.77 -5.07 17.03
CA VAL A 73 7.35 -4.93 17.37
C VAL A 73 6.46 -5.38 16.20
N LEU A 74 6.77 -4.94 14.97
CA LEU A 74 5.98 -5.29 13.79
C LEU A 74 5.97 -6.80 13.52
N MET A 75 7.11 -7.48 13.68
CA MET A 75 7.19 -8.92 13.46
C MET A 75 6.50 -9.72 14.57
N ILE A 76 6.57 -9.27 15.83
CA ILE A 76 5.78 -9.85 16.93
C ILE A 76 4.27 -9.70 16.62
N VAL A 77 3.82 -8.49 16.28
CA VAL A 77 2.43 -8.23 15.90
C VAL A 77 2.01 -9.07 14.71
N PHE A 78 2.88 -9.19 13.69
CA PHE A 78 2.63 -10.03 12.51
C PHE A 78 2.38 -11.48 12.93
N VAL A 79 3.27 -12.08 13.70
CA VAL A 79 3.14 -13.49 14.13
C VAL A 79 1.90 -13.71 15.00
N VAL A 80 1.64 -12.81 15.95
CA VAL A 80 0.45 -12.89 16.82
C VAL A 80 -0.84 -12.78 16.01
N LEU A 81 -0.97 -11.82 15.10
CA LEU A 81 -2.16 -11.68 14.27
C LEU A 81 -2.31 -12.84 13.28
N ALA A 82 -1.22 -13.30 12.66
CA ALA A 82 -1.24 -14.45 11.77
C ALA A 82 -1.74 -15.73 12.45
N GLN A 83 -1.54 -15.86 13.75
CA GLN A 83 -1.97 -17.04 14.52
C GLN A 83 -3.35 -16.86 15.18
N ARG A 84 -3.70 -15.64 15.61
CA ARG A 84 -4.82 -15.43 16.54
C ARG A 84 -5.99 -14.64 15.97
N VAL A 85 -5.82 -13.95 14.84
CA VAL A 85 -6.88 -13.08 14.33
C VAL A 85 -8.14 -13.88 13.99
N ARG A 86 -9.28 -13.31 14.39
CA ARG A 86 -10.61 -13.72 13.95
C ARG A 86 -11.23 -12.51 13.24
N PRO A 87 -11.59 -12.64 11.97
CA PRO A 87 -12.16 -11.52 11.23
C PRO A 87 -13.52 -11.12 11.81
N GLN A 88 -13.64 -9.86 12.23
CA GLN A 88 -14.86 -9.31 12.81
C GLN A 88 -15.25 -8.01 12.13
N MET A 89 -16.56 -7.78 12.02
CA MET A 89 -17.12 -6.57 11.42
C MET A 89 -16.71 -5.28 12.13
N ILE A 90 -16.52 -5.34 13.44
CA ILE A 90 -16.11 -4.20 14.24
C ILE A 90 -14.77 -3.60 13.78
N MET A 91 -13.84 -4.43 13.27
CA MET A 91 -12.57 -3.96 12.73
C MET A 91 -12.79 -3.04 11.52
N PHE A 92 -13.75 -3.38 10.66
CA PHE A 92 -14.11 -2.52 9.53
C PHE A 92 -14.77 -1.23 9.98
N ILE A 93 -15.64 -1.26 10.99
CA ILE A 93 -16.32 -0.06 11.50
C ILE A 93 -15.29 0.96 12.01
N PHE A 94 -14.32 0.55 12.82
CA PHE A 94 -13.25 1.43 13.28
C PHE A 94 -12.39 1.94 12.13
N PHE A 95 -12.05 1.08 11.20
CA PHE A 95 -11.29 1.47 10.00
C PHE A 95 -12.07 2.48 9.14
N ALA A 96 -13.37 2.27 8.95
CA ALA A 96 -14.24 3.17 8.20
C ALA A 96 -14.38 4.53 8.90
N ALA A 97 -14.52 4.55 10.22
CA ALA A 97 -14.55 5.79 11.00
C ALA A 97 -13.24 6.58 10.88
N ALA A 98 -12.09 5.91 10.96
CA ALA A 98 -10.78 6.54 10.75
C ALA A 98 -10.64 7.12 9.33
N ASN A 99 -11.12 6.40 8.30
CA ASN A 99 -11.15 6.92 6.92
C ASN A 99 -12.06 8.13 6.78
N ALA A 100 -13.28 8.05 7.31
CA ALA A 100 -14.23 9.17 7.27
C ALA A 100 -13.62 10.44 7.86
N PHE A 101 -12.98 10.31 9.02
CA PHE A 101 -12.30 11.42 9.70
C PHE A 101 -11.13 11.95 8.86
N ALA A 102 -10.21 11.10 8.42
CA ALA A 102 -9.04 11.50 7.65
C ALA A 102 -9.43 12.17 6.32
N TYR A 103 -10.45 11.64 5.63
CA TYR A 103 -10.94 12.17 4.37
C TYR A 103 -11.64 13.52 4.57
N ALA A 104 -12.46 13.65 5.62
CA ALA A 104 -13.14 14.90 5.93
C ALA A 104 -12.14 16.02 6.27
N VAL A 105 -11.10 15.74 7.06
CA VAL A 105 -10.03 16.70 7.37
C VAL A 105 -9.32 17.15 6.09
N ALA A 106 -8.96 16.23 5.19
CA ALA A 106 -8.27 16.57 3.95
C ALA A 106 -9.16 17.40 3.01
N ILE A 107 -10.45 17.05 2.87
CA ILE A 107 -11.42 17.82 2.06
C ILE A 107 -11.61 19.22 2.68
N GLY A 108 -11.80 19.32 4.00
CA GLY A 108 -11.92 20.61 4.68
C GLY A 108 -10.70 21.50 4.45
N GLN A 109 -9.49 20.96 4.62
CA GLN A 109 -8.25 21.68 4.35
C GLN A 109 -8.10 22.10 2.88
N HIS A 110 -8.61 21.32 1.94
CA HIS A 110 -8.63 21.67 0.52
C HIS A 110 -9.59 22.84 0.23
N MET A 111 -10.70 22.92 0.96
CA MET A 111 -11.68 24.02 0.91
C MET A 111 -11.30 25.20 1.81
N GLU A 112 -10.05 25.31 2.25
CA GLU A 112 -9.53 26.35 3.16
C GLU A 112 -10.11 26.35 4.58
N HIS A 113 -10.83 25.30 4.95
CA HIS A 113 -11.40 25.10 6.29
C HIS A 113 -10.56 24.12 7.09
N ASP A 114 -9.58 24.63 7.86
CA ASP A 114 -8.77 23.82 8.77
C ASP A 114 -9.40 23.76 10.15
N PHE A 115 -10.50 23.04 10.31
CA PHE A 115 -11.32 22.98 11.52
C PHE A 115 -10.60 22.35 12.73
N LEU A 116 -9.46 21.68 12.52
CA LEU A 116 -8.59 21.18 13.60
C LEU A 116 -7.39 22.09 13.86
N ASN A 117 -7.27 23.18 13.11
CA ASN A 117 -6.17 24.14 13.21
C ASN A 117 -4.76 23.51 13.09
N LEU A 118 -4.64 22.43 12.30
CA LEU A 118 -3.39 21.67 12.14
C LEU A 118 -2.31 22.46 11.41
N ARG A 119 -2.66 23.53 10.68
CA ARG A 119 -1.76 24.36 9.89
C ARG A 119 -1.34 25.66 10.59
N TYR A 120 -1.69 25.85 11.86
CA TYR A 120 -1.52 27.11 12.61
C TYR A 120 -0.08 27.67 12.53
N ASN A 121 0.94 26.84 12.71
CA ASN A 121 2.36 27.27 12.70
C ASN A 121 3.11 26.85 11.44
N ILE A 122 2.42 26.54 10.34
CA ILE A 122 3.04 26.09 9.10
C ILE A 122 3.11 27.29 8.13
N ALA A 123 4.27 27.46 7.49
CA ALA A 123 4.42 28.49 6.47
C ALA A 123 3.46 28.24 5.30
N SER A 124 2.85 29.29 4.75
CA SER A 124 1.81 29.19 3.71
C SER A 124 2.26 28.41 2.46
N ASN A 125 3.55 28.47 2.12
CA ASN A 125 4.15 27.71 1.01
C ASN A 125 4.26 26.20 1.29
N GLN A 126 4.04 25.76 2.53
CA GLN A 126 4.04 24.34 2.93
C GLN A 126 2.61 23.78 3.08
N TYR A 127 1.58 24.61 3.05
CA TYR A 127 0.19 24.15 3.24
C TYR A 127 -0.25 23.10 2.23
N THR A 128 0.23 23.17 0.99
CA THR A 128 -0.07 22.17 -0.05
C THR A 128 0.66 20.84 0.15
N LYS A 129 1.67 20.79 1.02
CA LYS A 129 2.40 19.57 1.40
C LYS A 129 1.88 18.94 2.67
N PHE A 130 1.15 19.73 3.50
CA PHE A 130 0.55 19.27 4.75
C PHE A 130 -0.91 18.89 4.49
N ILE A 131 -1.21 17.60 4.49
CA ILE A 131 -2.55 17.10 4.14
C ILE A 131 -3.06 16.18 5.24
N SER A 132 -4.35 16.38 5.57
CA SER A 132 -5.07 15.61 6.58
C SER A 132 -4.35 15.64 7.94
N THR A 133 -4.54 14.63 8.74
CA THR A 133 -3.80 14.38 10.00
C THR A 133 -2.43 13.76 9.79
N PHE A 134 -2.07 13.43 8.55
CA PHE A 134 -0.80 12.81 8.18
C PHE A 134 0.35 13.80 8.01
N GLY A 135 0.05 15.07 7.78
CA GLY A 135 1.04 16.13 7.70
C GLY A 135 1.98 16.09 6.50
N ASN A 136 1.86 15.10 5.62
CA ASN A 136 2.72 14.95 4.43
C ASN A 136 1.99 14.22 3.30
N ILE A 137 2.15 14.73 2.05
CA ILE A 137 1.52 14.16 0.85
C ILE A 137 1.91 12.69 0.61
N ASN A 138 3.17 12.33 0.84
CA ASN A 138 3.64 10.96 0.60
C ASN A 138 3.10 9.99 1.65
N MET A 139 2.98 10.42 2.91
CA MET A 139 2.38 9.64 3.99
C MET A 139 0.89 9.42 3.72
N TYR A 140 0.20 10.48 3.30
CA TYR A 140 -1.21 10.36 2.94
C TYR A 140 -1.42 9.47 1.72
N ALA A 141 -0.58 9.59 0.68
CA ALA A 141 -0.60 8.71 -0.48
C ALA A 141 -0.42 7.22 -0.12
N SER A 142 0.49 6.91 0.80
CA SER A 142 0.68 5.54 1.30
C SER A 142 -0.58 5.03 2.03
N TYR A 143 -1.22 5.88 2.84
CA TYR A 143 -2.47 5.54 3.51
C TYR A 143 -3.59 5.27 2.51
N LEU A 144 -3.77 6.13 1.50
CA LEU A 144 -4.78 5.94 0.45
C LEU A 144 -4.56 4.64 -0.35
N SER A 145 -3.30 4.25 -0.55
CA SER A 145 -2.94 3.01 -1.24
C SER A 145 -3.27 1.73 -0.44
N ILE A 146 -3.57 1.87 0.85
CA ILE A 146 -4.16 0.80 1.69
C ILE A 146 -5.68 0.97 1.74
N SER A 147 -6.15 2.16 2.09
CA SER A 147 -7.54 2.40 2.44
C SER A 147 -8.49 2.22 1.26
N ILE A 148 -8.12 2.68 0.07
CA ILE A 148 -8.97 2.56 -1.12
C ILE A 148 -9.12 1.11 -1.57
N PRO A 149 -8.06 0.31 -1.73
CA PRO A 149 -8.20 -1.12 -2.01
C PRO A 149 -9.03 -1.89 -0.96
N VAL A 150 -8.91 -1.53 0.33
CA VAL A 150 -9.76 -2.10 1.39
C VAL A 150 -11.24 -1.79 1.12
N LEU A 151 -11.59 -0.52 0.87
CA LEU A 151 -12.97 -0.10 0.62
C LEU A 151 -13.55 -0.75 -0.64
N LEU A 152 -12.77 -0.82 -1.74
CA LEU A 152 -13.15 -1.52 -2.97
C LEU A 152 -13.44 -3.01 -2.71
N ALA A 153 -12.56 -3.67 -1.96
CA ALA A 153 -12.69 -5.09 -1.66
C ALA A 153 -13.85 -5.36 -0.69
N VAL A 154 -14.07 -4.52 0.33
CA VAL A 154 -15.24 -4.63 1.22
C VAL A 154 -16.52 -4.49 0.42
N PHE A 155 -16.63 -3.47 -0.47
CA PHE A 155 -17.78 -3.28 -1.33
C PHE A 155 -18.05 -4.51 -2.21
N ALA A 156 -17.00 -5.08 -2.81
CA ALA A 156 -17.12 -6.20 -3.73
C ALA A 156 -17.43 -7.53 -3.03
N PHE A 157 -16.77 -7.83 -1.90
CA PHE A 157 -16.78 -9.18 -1.33
C PHE A 157 -17.62 -9.35 -0.07
N CYS A 158 -17.80 -8.32 0.77
CA CYS A 158 -18.64 -8.43 1.94
C CYS A 158 -20.13 -8.54 1.55
N LYS A 159 -20.84 -9.46 2.22
CA LYS A 159 -22.27 -9.67 1.96
C LYS A 159 -23.17 -8.68 2.72
N ASN A 160 -22.71 -8.14 3.82
CA ASN A 160 -23.45 -7.22 4.66
C ASN A 160 -23.74 -5.90 3.91
N TRP A 161 -25.01 -5.54 3.79
CA TRP A 161 -25.46 -4.34 3.07
C TRP A 161 -24.95 -3.05 3.71
N PHE A 162 -24.88 -3.00 5.04
CA PHE A 162 -24.37 -1.84 5.79
C PHE A 162 -22.90 -1.56 5.42
N SER A 163 -22.05 -2.60 5.38
CA SER A 163 -20.65 -2.45 4.95
C SER A 163 -20.51 -1.94 3.53
N ARG A 164 -21.41 -2.39 2.62
CA ARG A 164 -21.41 -1.93 1.23
C ARG A 164 -21.81 -0.46 1.13
N ILE A 165 -22.88 -0.04 1.80
CA ILE A 165 -23.30 1.36 1.77
C ILE A 165 -22.19 2.24 2.35
N LEU A 166 -21.68 1.89 3.54
CA LEU A 166 -20.63 2.64 4.20
C LEU A 166 -19.37 2.72 3.34
N SER A 167 -18.90 1.60 2.77
CA SER A 167 -17.75 1.62 1.87
C SER A 167 -18.03 2.37 0.58
N GLY A 168 -19.26 2.34 0.05
CA GLY A 168 -19.65 3.10 -1.14
C GLY A 168 -19.57 4.62 -0.91
N ILE A 169 -20.11 5.10 0.21
CA ILE A 169 -20.01 6.52 0.60
C ILE A 169 -18.54 6.94 0.75
N LEU A 170 -17.74 6.10 1.43
CA LEU A 170 -16.32 6.36 1.63
C LEU A 170 -15.52 6.28 0.33
N LEU A 171 -15.92 5.49 -0.66
CA LEU A 171 -15.29 5.45 -1.97
C LEU A 171 -15.49 6.76 -2.74
N ILE A 172 -16.67 7.39 -2.64
CA ILE A 172 -16.89 8.72 -3.22
C ILE A 172 -15.97 9.74 -2.55
N ALA A 173 -15.91 9.78 -1.22
CA ALA A 173 -14.98 10.64 -0.50
C ALA A 173 -13.51 10.34 -0.85
N ALA A 174 -13.14 9.06 -1.01
CA ALA A 174 -11.82 8.61 -1.40
C ALA A 174 -11.42 9.12 -2.79
N GLY A 175 -12.36 9.12 -3.75
CA GLY A 175 -12.15 9.68 -5.10
C GLY A 175 -11.72 11.15 -5.07
N CYS A 176 -12.31 11.97 -4.19
CA CYS A 176 -11.83 13.34 -3.94
C CYS A 176 -10.40 13.33 -3.39
N ASN A 177 -10.12 12.45 -2.43
CA ASN A 177 -8.87 12.44 -1.70
C ASN A 177 -7.66 11.95 -2.52
N ILE A 178 -7.86 11.13 -3.56
CA ILE A 178 -6.79 10.74 -4.51
C ILE A 178 -6.13 11.98 -5.11
N LEU A 179 -6.93 12.93 -5.55
CA LEU A 179 -6.43 14.14 -6.21
C LEU A 179 -5.94 15.19 -5.21
N ILE A 180 -6.58 15.28 -4.04
CA ILE A 180 -6.15 16.14 -2.94
C ILE A 180 -4.76 15.74 -2.45
N ALA A 181 -4.44 14.44 -2.40
CA ALA A 181 -3.12 13.93 -2.02
C ALA A 181 -2.00 14.44 -2.94
N ASN A 182 -2.29 14.75 -4.20
CA ASN A 182 -1.37 15.31 -5.18
C ASN A 182 0.01 14.62 -5.21
N SER A 183 0.00 13.30 -5.22
CA SER A 183 1.20 12.45 -5.25
C SER A 183 1.06 11.36 -6.30
N ASP A 184 1.96 11.32 -7.28
CA ASP A 184 1.89 10.36 -8.38
C ASP A 184 2.00 8.90 -7.91
N SER A 185 2.68 8.66 -6.79
CA SER A 185 2.82 7.29 -6.23
C SER A 185 1.49 6.66 -5.80
N VAL A 186 0.47 7.48 -5.45
CA VAL A 186 -0.85 6.97 -5.05
C VAL A 186 -1.55 6.23 -6.18
N PHE A 187 -1.36 6.71 -7.43
CA PHE A 187 -2.00 6.08 -8.61
C PHE A 187 -1.49 4.66 -8.84
N LEU A 188 -0.19 4.41 -8.61
CA LEU A 188 0.38 3.07 -8.74
C LEU A 188 -0.23 2.10 -7.72
N GLY A 189 -0.35 2.51 -6.47
CA GLY A 189 -0.95 1.68 -5.41
C GLY A 189 -2.43 1.40 -5.64
N ILE A 190 -3.21 2.43 -6.01
CA ILE A 190 -4.65 2.27 -6.30
C ILE A 190 -4.85 1.41 -7.53
N PHE A 191 -4.08 1.63 -8.60
CA PHE A 191 -4.16 0.81 -9.80
C PHE A 191 -3.91 -0.67 -9.49
N ALA A 192 -2.84 -0.99 -8.76
CA ALA A 192 -2.56 -2.35 -8.34
C ALA A 192 -3.68 -2.96 -7.48
N GLY A 193 -4.24 -2.18 -6.54
CA GLY A 193 -5.39 -2.58 -5.74
C GLY A 193 -6.65 -2.85 -6.58
N VAL A 194 -6.98 -1.97 -7.52
CA VAL A 194 -8.11 -2.13 -8.46
C VAL A 194 -7.93 -3.40 -9.30
N VAL A 195 -6.73 -3.63 -9.84
CA VAL A 195 -6.42 -4.83 -10.64
C VAL A 195 -6.65 -6.10 -9.81
N VAL A 196 -6.10 -6.17 -8.60
CA VAL A 196 -6.28 -7.35 -7.73
C VAL A 196 -7.75 -7.57 -7.36
N VAL A 197 -8.46 -6.51 -6.94
CA VAL A 197 -9.89 -6.61 -6.60
C VAL A 197 -10.70 -7.07 -7.81
N THR A 198 -10.41 -6.56 -9.01
CA THR A 198 -11.11 -6.94 -10.25
C THR A 198 -10.82 -8.39 -10.64
N ILE A 199 -9.58 -8.85 -10.55
CA ILE A 199 -9.21 -10.26 -10.80
C ILE A 199 -9.96 -11.19 -9.83
N LEU A 200 -9.91 -10.88 -8.55
CA LEU A 200 -10.60 -11.67 -7.52
C LEU A 200 -12.12 -11.64 -7.71
N ALA A 201 -12.69 -10.49 -8.06
CA ALA A 201 -14.11 -10.32 -8.34
C ALA A 201 -14.56 -11.13 -9.57
N PHE A 202 -13.74 -11.15 -10.63
CA PHE A 202 -13.98 -12.02 -11.79
C PHE A 202 -13.95 -13.50 -11.41
N MET A 203 -12.93 -13.93 -10.66
CA MET A 203 -12.80 -15.32 -10.20
C MET A 203 -13.94 -15.77 -9.28
N GLN A 204 -14.53 -14.85 -8.51
CA GLN A 204 -15.60 -15.12 -7.55
C GLN A 204 -17.01 -14.79 -8.07
N GLY A 205 -17.16 -14.35 -9.33
CA GLY A 205 -18.46 -13.94 -9.90
C GLY A 205 -19.03 -12.65 -9.31
N ARG A 206 -18.16 -11.77 -8.83
CA ARG A 206 -18.48 -10.49 -8.16
C ARG A 206 -18.15 -9.25 -8.99
N LEU A 207 -17.86 -9.42 -10.29
CA LEU A 207 -17.31 -8.35 -11.15
C LEU A 207 -18.21 -7.11 -11.20
N ARG A 208 -19.55 -7.28 -11.17
CA ARG A 208 -20.50 -6.15 -11.11
C ARG A 208 -20.32 -5.25 -9.89
N TYR A 209 -19.98 -5.82 -8.74
CA TYR A 209 -19.76 -5.04 -7.52
C TYR A 209 -18.40 -4.32 -7.57
N SER A 210 -17.38 -4.97 -8.10
CA SER A 210 -16.05 -4.34 -8.29
C SER A 210 -16.12 -3.17 -9.28
N SER A 211 -16.78 -3.35 -10.43
CA SER A 211 -16.93 -2.29 -11.43
C SER A 211 -17.76 -1.11 -10.92
N PHE A 212 -18.81 -1.38 -10.13
CA PHE A 212 -19.58 -0.32 -9.49
C PHE A 212 -18.78 0.43 -8.42
N ALA A 213 -17.96 -0.27 -7.62
CA ALA A 213 -17.08 0.36 -6.65
C ALA A 213 -16.06 1.29 -7.31
N VAL A 214 -15.49 0.88 -8.46
CA VAL A 214 -14.59 1.73 -9.26
C VAL A 214 -15.34 2.94 -9.83
N PHE A 215 -16.57 2.77 -10.32
CA PHE A 215 -17.42 3.89 -10.75
C PHE A 215 -17.62 4.92 -9.62
N LEU A 216 -17.86 4.49 -8.37
CA LEU A 216 -18.01 5.40 -7.23
C LEU A 216 -16.75 6.23 -6.95
N LEU A 217 -15.54 5.70 -7.18
CA LEU A 217 -14.31 6.49 -7.11
C LEU A 217 -14.31 7.63 -8.14
N PHE A 218 -14.73 7.35 -9.36
CA PHE A 218 -14.82 8.39 -10.41
C PHE A 218 -15.94 9.40 -10.17
N VAL A 219 -17.04 8.99 -9.51
CA VAL A 219 -18.04 9.93 -8.99
C VAL A 219 -17.38 10.89 -7.99
N GLY A 220 -16.55 10.41 -7.07
CA GLY A 220 -15.79 11.26 -6.14
C GLY A 220 -14.84 12.22 -6.86
N ASN A 221 -14.14 11.76 -7.90
CA ASN A 221 -13.32 12.63 -8.74
C ASN A 221 -14.16 13.75 -9.40
N LEU A 222 -15.34 13.40 -9.94
CA LEU A 222 -16.26 14.36 -10.54
C LEU A 222 -16.76 15.38 -9.50
N VAL A 223 -17.11 14.93 -8.29
CA VAL A 223 -17.52 15.82 -7.18
C VAL A 223 -16.41 16.81 -6.85
N LEU A 224 -15.15 16.38 -6.75
CA LEU A 224 -14.03 17.27 -6.52
C LEU A 224 -13.85 18.27 -7.69
N GLY A 225 -14.05 17.83 -8.93
CA GLY A 225 -14.02 18.73 -10.10
C GLY A 225 -15.04 19.86 -10.00
N PHE A 226 -16.26 19.58 -9.50
CA PHE A 226 -17.27 20.60 -9.22
C PHE A 226 -16.85 21.52 -8.07
N ILE A 227 -16.35 20.96 -6.96
CA ILE A 227 -15.85 21.75 -5.82
C ILE A 227 -14.77 22.72 -6.29
N ASN A 228 -13.83 22.29 -7.13
CA ASN A 228 -12.75 23.13 -7.62
C ASN A 228 -13.19 24.20 -8.63
N LYS A 229 -14.26 23.93 -9.37
CA LYS A 229 -14.78 24.90 -10.35
C LYS A 229 -15.62 26.01 -9.70
N TYR A 230 -16.42 25.69 -8.71
CA TYR A 230 -17.43 26.59 -8.13
C TYR A 230 -17.14 26.97 -6.68
N GLY A 231 -16.24 26.28 -6.00
CA GLY A 231 -15.88 26.53 -4.60
C GLY A 231 -14.61 27.37 -4.44
N HIS A 232 -14.45 27.95 -3.25
CA HIS A 232 -13.16 28.52 -2.84
C HIS A 232 -12.24 27.37 -2.41
N THR A 233 -11.26 27.06 -3.28
CA THR A 233 -10.34 25.97 -3.02
C THR A 233 -8.90 26.40 -3.20
N ARG A 234 -8.02 25.83 -2.40
CA ARG A 234 -6.57 26.03 -2.48
C ARG A 234 -5.97 25.11 -3.56
N TYR A 235 -6.45 25.29 -4.78
CA TYR A 235 -5.95 24.54 -5.93
C TYR A 235 -4.74 25.22 -6.55
N ASP A 236 -3.57 24.62 -6.42
CA ASP A 236 -2.35 25.13 -7.02
C ASP A 236 -2.28 24.74 -8.51
N LYS A 237 -2.81 25.61 -9.37
CA LYS A 237 -2.81 25.43 -10.84
C LYS A 237 -1.39 25.39 -11.45
N LYS A 238 -0.36 25.76 -10.69
CA LYS A 238 1.03 25.85 -11.19
C LYS A 238 1.80 24.54 -11.07
N ARG A 239 1.27 23.53 -10.36
CA ARG A 239 1.91 22.21 -10.27
C ARG A 239 1.48 21.36 -11.46
N GLY A 240 2.46 20.91 -12.26
CA GLY A 240 2.26 19.84 -13.25
C GLY A 240 2.08 18.49 -12.58
N GLY A 241 1.51 17.52 -13.30
CA GLY A 241 1.37 16.15 -12.85
C GLY A 241 0.04 15.52 -13.24
N LEU A 242 -0.05 14.21 -13.08
CA LEU A 242 -1.24 13.42 -13.43
C LEU A 242 -2.47 13.86 -12.63
N ALA A 243 -2.30 14.18 -11.34
CA ALA A 243 -3.40 14.62 -10.47
C ALA A 243 -4.07 15.91 -11.00
N ILE A 244 -3.31 16.85 -11.54
CA ILE A 244 -3.86 18.09 -12.09
C ILE A 244 -4.62 17.84 -13.39
N ALA A 245 -4.05 17.01 -14.28
CA ALA A 245 -4.73 16.63 -15.51
C ALA A 245 -6.07 15.96 -15.24
N LEU A 246 -6.10 15.03 -14.29
CA LEU A 246 -7.31 14.29 -13.89
C LEU A 246 -8.33 15.14 -13.13
N ASN A 247 -7.92 16.30 -12.59
CA ASN A 247 -8.81 17.17 -11.83
C ASN A 247 -9.57 18.19 -12.70
N ARG A 248 -9.32 18.23 -14.01
CA ARG A 248 -10.12 19.00 -14.96
C ARG A 248 -11.52 18.40 -15.02
N LEU A 249 -12.54 19.27 -14.91
CA LEU A 249 -13.93 18.85 -14.85
C LEU A 249 -14.38 18.10 -16.12
N ASP A 250 -13.92 18.51 -17.30
CA ASP A 250 -14.17 17.83 -18.56
C ASP A 250 -13.62 16.41 -18.59
N ILE A 251 -12.38 16.22 -18.11
CA ILE A 251 -11.75 14.90 -17.98
C ILE A 251 -12.48 14.06 -16.94
N ALA A 252 -12.86 14.65 -15.79
CA ALA A 252 -13.60 13.96 -14.76
C ALA A 252 -14.96 13.44 -15.26
N PHE A 253 -15.68 14.21 -16.11
CA PHE A 253 -16.90 13.75 -16.79
C PHE A 253 -16.64 12.56 -17.71
N VAL A 254 -15.60 12.64 -18.56
CA VAL A 254 -15.26 11.55 -19.49
C VAL A 254 -14.89 10.27 -18.73
N LEU A 255 -14.09 10.38 -17.67
CA LEU A 255 -13.68 9.21 -16.87
C LEU A 255 -14.86 8.61 -16.09
N CYS A 256 -15.73 9.44 -15.52
CA CYS A 256 -16.93 8.97 -14.83
C CYS A 256 -17.90 8.27 -15.81
N GLY A 257 -18.12 8.85 -17.00
CA GLY A 257 -18.92 8.26 -18.06
C GLY A 257 -18.35 6.93 -18.57
N ALA A 258 -17.03 6.86 -18.78
CA ALA A 258 -16.34 5.63 -19.15
C ALA A 258 -16.48 4.53 -18.08
N ALA A 259 -16.32 4.88 -16.80
CA ALA A 259 -16.50 3.94 -15.70
C ALA A 259 -17.96 3.45 -15.59
N LEU A 260 -18.94 4.32 -15.81
CA LEU A 260 -20.36 3.95 -15.87
C LEU A 260 -20.63 3.01 -17.04
N LEU A 261 -20.06 3.28 -18.21
CA LEU A 261 -20.20 2.42 -19.39
C LEU A 261 -19.62 1.03 -19.13
N VAL A 262 -18.42 0.96 -18.54
CA VAL A 262 -17.81 -0.33 -18.15
C VAL A 262 -18.72 -1.08 -17.18
N PHE A 263 -19.27 -0.42 -16.19
CA PHE A 263 -20.21 -1.04 -15.25
C PHE A 263 -21.47 -1.56 -15.98
N ALA A 264 -22.06 -0.77 -16.87
CA ALA A 264 -23.24 -1.16 -17.64
C ALA A 264 -22.95 -2.38 -18.54
N VAL A 265 -21.81 -2.39 -19.24
CA VAL A 265 -21.35 -3.53 -20.06
C VAL A 265 -21.19 -4.78 -19.19
N VAL A 266 -20.56 -4.65 -18.03
CA VAL A 266 -20.39 -5.77 -17.07
C VAL A 266 -21.76 -6.32 -16.62
N CYS A 267 -22.74 -5.45 -16.35
CA CYS A 267 -24.08 -5.87 -15.96
C CYS A 267 -24.78 -6.63 -17.09
N VAL A 268 -24.73 -6.11 -18.33
CA VAL A 268 -25.34 -6.75 -19.52
C VAL A 268 -24.66 -8.09 -19.82
N CYS A 269 -23.33 -8.15 -19.76
CA CYS A 269 -22.59 -9.39 -19.95
C CYS A 269 -22.92 -10.42 -18.87
N ASN A 270 -23.04 -9.99 -17.62
CA ASN A 270 -23.43 -10.89 -16.52
C ASN A 270 -24.86 -11.41 -16.66
N TRP A 271 -25.77 -10.60 -17.18
CA TRP A 271 -27.15 -10.99 -17.46
C TRP A 271 -27.26 -11.95 -18.65
N LYS A 272 -26.68 -11.58 -19.80
CA LYS A 272 -26.81 -12.39 -21.04
C LYS A 272 -25.90 -13.62 -21.09
N LEU A 273 -24.70 -13.56 -20.49
CA LEU A 273 -23.67 -14.58 -20.62
C LEU A 273 -23.33 -15.26 -19.28
N GLY A 274 -24.06 -14.98 -18.20
CA GLY A 274 -23.72 -15.42 -16.84
C GLY A 274 -23.49 -16.93 -16.71
N THR A 275 -24.34 -17.74 -17.34
CA THR A 275 -24.19 -19.21 -17.36
C THR A 275 -23.01 -19.67 -18.21
N ARG A 276 -22.75 -19.05 -19.36
CA ARG A 276 -21.60 -19.35 -20.24
C ARG A 276 -20.27 -18.92 -19.61
N VAL A 277 -20.23 -17.72 -19.00
CA VAL A 277 -19.04 -17.22 -18.30
C VAL A 277 -18.70 -18.08 -17.08
N ALA A 278 -19.70 -18.68 -16.43
CA ALA A 278 -19.47 -19.62 -15.32
C ALA A 278 -18.69 -20.87 -15.78
N ALA A 279 -18.89 -21.31 -17.02
CA ALA A 279 -18.21 -22.47 -17.61
C ALA A 279 -16.77 -22.18 -18.10
N TRP A 280 -16.38 -20.90 -18.18
CA TRP A 280 -15.04 -20.54 -18.65
C TRP A 280 -13.94 -20.93 -17.67
N ASN A 281 -12.78 -21.33 -18.20
CA ASN A 281 -11.59 -21.50 -17.38
C ASN A 281 -11.02 -20.13 -16.94
N LYS A 282 -11.58 -19.59 -15.85
CA LYS A 282 -11.28 -18.26 -15.34
C LYS A 282 -9.78 -18.06 -15.05
N LYS A 283 -9.06 -19.12 -14.60
CA LYS A 283 -7.61 -19.04 -14.37
C LYS A 283 -6.85 -18.78 -15.66
N LYS A 284 -7.19 -19.50 -16.75
CA LYS A 284 -6.56 -19.33 -18.07
C LYS A 284 -6.83 -17.92 -18.61
N ILE A 285 -8.07 -17.41 -18.46
CA ILE A 285 -8.42 -16.05 -18.91
C ILE A 285 -7.62 -15.00 -18.14
N VAL A 286 -7.53 -15.12 -16.81
CA VAL A 286 -6.74 -14.19 -16.00
C VAL A 286 -5.28 -14.20 -16.43
N LEU A 287 -4.69 -15.38 -16.66
CA LEU A 287 -3.31 -15.49 -17.16
C LEU A 287 -3.12 -14.81 -18.53
N ILE A 288 -4.05 -15.01 -19.46
CA ILE A 288 -4.00 -14.39 -20.79
C ILE A 288 -4.11 -12.87 -20.66
N VAL A 289 -5.06 -12.36 -19.87
CA VAL A 289 -5.26 -10.92 -19.67
C VAL A 289 -4.05 -10.29 -18.97
N CYS A 290 -3.51 -10.92 -17.93
CA CYS A 290 -2.29 -10.45 -17.27
C CYS A 290 -1.10 -10.44 -18.23
N GLY A 291 -0.92 -11.49 -19.02
CA GLY A 291 0.11 -11.57 -20.06
C GLY A 291 -0.03 -10.48 -21.11
N ALA A 292 -1.26 -10.22 -21.59
CA ALA A 292 -1.55 -9.15 -22.53
C ALA A 292 -1.27 -7.76 -21.93
N CYS A 293 -1.64 -7.52 -20.67
CA CYS A 293 -1.34 -6.26 -19.99
C CYS A 293 0.18 -6.04 -19.83
N VAL A 294 0.93 -7.09 -19.50
CA VAL A 294 2.40 -7.02 -19.42
C VAL A 294 2.98 -6.73 -20.81
N ALA A 295 2.53 -7.43 -21.85
CA ALA A 295 2.98 -7.22 -23.23
C ALA A 295 2.70 -5.78 -23.70
N LEU A 296 1.48 -5.26 -23.46
CA LEU A 296 1.12 -3.88 -23.79
C LEU A 296 1.95 -2.86 -22.99
N GLY A 297 2.25 -3.14 -21.72
CA GLY A 297 3.14 -2.31 -20.90
C GLY A 297 4.56 -2.27 -21.49
N VAL A 298 5.11 -3.42 -21.87
CA VAL A 298 6.43 -3.50 -22.51
C VAL A 298 6.44 -2.77 -23.86
N ILE A 299 5.41 -2.96 -24.70
CA ILE A 299 5.27 -2.24 -25.98
C ILE A 299 5.20 -0.73 -25.73
N GLY A 300 4.41 -0.29 -24.74
CA GLY A 300 4.32 1.13 -24.35
C GLY A 300 5.69 1.69 -23.96
N ILE A 301 6.47 0.97 -23.14
CA ILE A 301 7.84 1.37 -22.77
C ILE A 301 8.74 1.47 -24.00
N ILE A 302 8.68 0.49 -24.91
CA ILE A 302 9.49 0.50 -26.15
C ILE A 302 9.11 1.71 -27.02
N VAL A 303 7.81 1.98 -27.22
CA VAL A 303 7.33 3.13 -27.98
C VAL A 303 7.82 4.44 -27.36
N LEU A 304 7.69 4.60 -26.05
CA LEU A 304 8.18 5.79 -25.34
C LEU A 304 9.70 5.94 -25.46
N ALA A 305 10.46 4.84 -25.45
CA ALA A 305 11.91 4.84 -25.63
C ALA A 305 12.29 5.27 -27.06
N VAL A 306 11.64 4.70 -28.08
CA VAL A 306 11.90 5.00 -29.50
C VAL A 306 11.50 6.43 -29.85
N THR A 307 10.41 6.96 -29.25
CA THR A 307 9.96 8.34 -29.47
C THR A 307 10.76 9.39 -28.68
N GLY A 308 11.76 8.97 -27.91
CA GLY A 308 12.58 9.89 -27.10
C GLY A 308 11.79 10.63 -26.00
N SER A 309 10.71 10.02 -25.51
CA SER A 309 9.84 10.65 -24.52
C SER A 309 10.62 10.99 -23.24
N SER A 310 10.47 12.22 -22.75
CA SER A 310 11.05 12.70 -21.49
C SER A 310 10.57 11.90 -20.26
N LEU A 311 9.50 11.13 -20.39
CA LEU A 311 9.00 10.24 -19.33
C LEU A 311 9.97 9.09 -19.02
N LEU A 312 10.76 8.64 -20.01
CA LEU A 312 11.77 7.59 -19.85
C LEU A 312 13.19 8.12 -19.67
N THR A 313 13.42 9.42 -19.77
CA THR A 313 14.73 9.99 -19.45
C THR A 313 14.95 9.96 -17.94
N PHE A 314 15.48 8.81 -17.47
CA PHE A 314 15.91 8.65 -16.10
C PHE A 314 17.21 9.46 -15.90
N ASN A 315 17.06 10.68 -15.40
CA ASN A 315 18.16 11.59 -15.07
C ASN A 315 18.10 11.98 -13.59
N ASP A 316 19.12 12.68 -13.13
CA ASP A 316 19.24 13.09 -11.73
C ASP A 316 18.04 13.93 -11.23
N LYS A 317 17.35 14.67 -12.09
CA LYS A 317 16.16 15.48 -11.73
C LYS A 317 14.85 14.68 -11.71
N TRP A 318 14.86 13.43 -12.22
CA TRP A 318 13.67 12.59 -12.27
C TRP A 318 13.02 12.41 -10.89
N GLY A 319 11.69 12.50 -10.84
CA GLY A 319 10.94 12.28 -9.61
C GLY A 319 11.33 13.20 -8.44
N SER A 320 11.63 14.47 -8.70
CA SER A 320 12.12 15.43 -7.70
C SER A 320 13.45 15.00 -7.08
N TYR A 321 14.42 14.69 -7.94
CA TYR A 321 15.78 14.21 -7.62
C TYR A 321 15.86 12.77 -7.08
N ARG A 322 14.80 11.96 -7.19
CA ARG A 322 14.88 10.52 -6.87
C ARG A 322 15.90 9.81 -7.77
N GLY A 323 16.01 10.21 -9.05
CA GLY A 323 17.02 9.66 -9.97
C GLY A 323 18.44 9.79 -9.43
N TYR A 324 18.82 10.98 -8.93
CA TYR A 324 20.11 11.23 -8.28
C TYR A 324 20.32 10.30 -7.07
N ILE A 325 19.33 10.27 -6.16
CA ILE A 325 19.44 9.48 -4.93
C ILE A 325 19.53 7.97 -5.22
N TRP A 326 18.75 7.46 -6.15
CA TRP A 326 18.80 6.05 -6.52
C TRP A 326 20.14 5.66 -7.13
N ARG A 327 20.68 6.52 -8.02
CA ARG A 327 22.03 6.33 -8.58
C ARG A 327 23.08 6.30 -7.47
N LYS A 328 23.08 7.28 -6.56
CA LYS A 328 24.05 7.34 -5.45
C LYS A 328 23.93 6.18 -4.47
N ILE A 329 22.72 5.73 -4.16
CA ILE A 329 22.52 4.53 -3.33
C ILE A 329 23.14 3.30 -4.01
N VAL A 330 22.94 3.11 -5.33
CA VAL A 330 23.49 1.98 -6.06
C VAL A 330 25.02 2.07 -6.15
N GLU A 331 25.58 3.27 -6.41
CA GLU A 331 27.04 3.51 -6.41
C GLU A 331 27.64 3.15 -5.04
N VAL A 332 27.19 3.77 -3.96
CA VAL A 332 27.72 3.56 -2.61
C VAL A 332 27.55 2.11 -2.14
N TYR A 333 26.41 1.47 -2.49
CA TYR A 333 26.20 0.05 -2.19
C TYR A 333 27.11 -0.86 -3.04
N GLY A 334 27.36 -0.50 -4.28
CA GLY A 334 28.28 -1.23 -5.18
C GLY A 334 29.71 -1.27 -4.66
N ASP A 335 30.17 -0.16 -4.05
CA ASP A 335 31.50 -0.03 -3.46
C ASP A 335 31.58 -0.53 -2.00
N ALA A 336 30.45 -0.98 -1.43
CA ALA A 336 30.38 -1.42 -0.06
C ALA A 336 31.24 -2.68 0.21
N PRO A 337 31.81 -2.84 1.42
CA PRO A 337 32.41 -4.09 1.88
C PRO A 337 31.43 -5.26 1.77
N PHE A 338 31.94 -6.47 1.59
CA PHE A 338 31.13 -7.68 1.38
C PHE A 338 30.09 -7.89 2.49
N VAL A 339 30.45 -7.63 3.76
CA VAL A 339 29.53 -7.75 4.90
C VAL A 339 28.37 -6.76 4.77
N ASN A 340 28.62 -5.52 4.34
CA ASN A 340 27.58 -4.51 4.13
C ASN A 340 26.74 -4.81 2.89
N LYS A 341 27.27 -5.50 1.86
CA LYS A 341 26.47 -6.03 0.75
C LYS A 341 25.50 -7.10 1.24
N LEU A 342 25.89 -7.94 2.20
CA LEU A 342 24.99 -8.96 2.75
C LEU A 342 23.98 -8.39 3.74
N PHE A 343 24.40 -7.53 4.68
CA PHE A 343 23.60 -7.11 5.82
C PHE A 343 23.32 -5.60 5.89
N GLY A 344 23.79 -4.82 4.90
CA GLY A 344 23.55 -3.38 4.83
C GLY A 344 24.39 -2.55 5.81
N TYR A 345 24.05 -1.27 5.88
CA TYR A 345 24.69 -0.28 6.76
C TYR A 345 23.92 -0.05 8.07
N GLY A 346 22.86 -0.81 8.31
CA GLY A 346 21.94 -0.64 9.44
C GLY A 346 20.72 0.23 9.12
N ASN A 347 19.66 0.02 9.89
CA ASN A 347 18.43 0.81 9.74
C ASN A 347 18.73 2.30 9.94
N GLU A 348 18.03 3.16 9.16
CA GLU A 348 18.16 4.63 9.17
C GLU A 348 19.57 5.17 8.78
N SER A 349 20.46 4.34 8.21
CA SER A 349 21.83 4.72 7.83
C SER A 349 21.93 5.61 6.58
N VAL A 350 20.89 5.66 5.71
CA VAL A 350 20.96 6.34 4.40
C VAL A 350 21.48 7.77 4.52
N ARG A 351 20.95 8.57 5.47
CA ARG A 351 21.36 9.96 5.66
C ARG A 351 22.86 10.07 6.03
N VAL A 352 23.30 9.26 6.98
CA VAL A 352 24.67 9.35 7.51
C VAL A 352 25.65 8.88 6.46
N THR A 353 25.40 7.74 5.83
CA THR A 353 26.29 7.14 4.84
C THR A 353 26.38 7.98 3.56
N LEU A 354 25.24 8.46 3.00
CA LEU A 354 25.29 9.34 1.82
C LEU A 354 25.92 10.69 2.14
N LYS A 355 25.72 11.23 3.37
CA LYS A 355 26.40 12.46 3.78
C LYS A 355 27.91 12.28 3.84
N ALA A 356 28.40 11.14 4.32
CA ALA A 356 29.83 10.83 4.34
C ALA A 356 30.41 10.65 2.93
N ALA A 357 29.63 10.00 2.03
CA ALA A 357 30.11 9.65 0.69
C ALA A 357 30.02 10.81 -0.32
N CYS A 358 28.96 11.64 -0.30
CA CYS A 358 28.69 12.59 -1.39
C CYS A 358 28.01 13.90 -0.93
N TYR A 359 28.30 14.42 0.27
CA TYR A 359 27.61 15.60 0.82
C TYR A 359 27.62 16.82 -0.12
N ASN A 360 28.81 17.25 -0.58
CA ASN A 360 28.94 18.45 -1.41
C ASN A 360 28.21 18.31 -2.73
N GLU A 361 28.37 17.20 -3.43
CA GLU A 361 27.68 16.90 -4.67
C GLU A 361 26.14 16.85 -4.45
N MET A 362 25.69 16.16 -3.39
CA MET A 362 24.28 16.04 -3.07
C MET A 362 23.62 17.40 -2.82
N VAL A 363 24.27 18.28 -2.05
CA VAL A 363 23.75 19.64 -1.78
C VAL A 363 23.81 20.50 -3.02
N GLN A 364 24.87 20.42 -3.83
CA GLN A 364 25.01 21.17 -5.07
C GLN A 364 23.91 20.78 -6.10
N VAL A 365 23.66 19.50 -6.27
CA VAL A 365 22.68 19.00 -7.26
C VAL A 365 21.24 19.17 -6.78
N THR A 366 20.96 18.89 -5.49
CA THR A 366 19.59 18.75 -4.99
C THR A 366 19.12 19.88 -4.07
N GLY A 367 20.05 20.73 -3.59
CA GLY A 367 19.79 21.81 -2.64
C GLY A 367 19.53 21.33 -1.20
N LYS A 368 19.64 20.02 -0.90
CA LYS A 368 19.32 19.46 0.41
C LYS A 368 20.01 18.12 0.68
N VAL A 369 19.96 17.68 1.93
CA VAL A 369 20.43 16.34 2.34
C VAL A 369 19.24 15.41 2.40
N TYR A 370 19.31 14.28 1.70
CA TYR A 370 18.29 13.23 1.74
C TYR A 370 18.54 12.28 2.91
N ASP A 371 17.46 11.80 3.50
CA ASP A 371 17.45 10.89 4.65
C ASP A 371 16.93 9.49 4.33
N ASN A 372 16.46 9.28 3.10
CA ASN A 372 15.93 8.00 2.64
C ASN A 372 15.96 7.86 1.12
N ALA A 373 15.76 6.64 0.63
CA ALA A 373 15.79 6.31 -0.80
C ALA A 373 14.55 6.75 -1.59
N HIS A 374 13.43 7.08 -0.95
CA HIS A 374 12.11 7.22 -1.61
C HIS A 374 11.75 6.03 -2.53
N ASN A 375 12.23 4.85 -2.18
CA ASN A 375 11.97 3.55 -2.77
C ASN A 375 12.24 2.52 -1.68
N GLU A 376 11.20 1.83 -1.22
CA GLU A 376 11.32 0.93 -0.06
C GLU A 376 12.23 -0.26 -0.35
N LEU A 377 12.28 -0.73 -1.59
CA LEU A 377 13.19 -1.83 -1.98
C LEU A 377 14.66 -1.41 -1.92
N LEU A 378 14.99 -0.24 -2.48
CA LEU A 378 16.34 0.33 -2.38
C LEU A 378 16.70 0.70 -0.94
N GLN A 379 15.72 1.14 -0.15
CA GLN A 379 15.90 1.40 1.27
C GLN A 379 16.34 0.12 2.00
N TYR A 380 15.62 -1.01 1.82
CA TYR A 380 16.01 -2.28 2.44
C TYR A 380 17.32 -2.82 1.89
N LEU A 381 17.56 -2.72 0.58
CA LEU A 381 18.85 -3.12 0.00
C LEU A 381 20.02 -2.40 0.68
N PHE A 382 19.91 -1.10 0.86
CA PHE A 382 20.96 -0.27 1.45
C PHE A 382 21.13 -0.50 2.95
N THR A 383 19.99 -0.55 3.67
CA THR A 383 19.99 -0.59 5.14
C THR A 383 20.15 -2.00 5.71
N THR A 384 19.63 -3.02 5.04
CA THR A 384 19.62 -4.42 5.53
C THR A 384 20.29 -5.40 4.56
N GLY A 385 20.90 -4.88 3.49
CA GLY A 385 21.62 -5.65 2.49
C GLY A 385 20.71 -6.56 1.65
N ILE A 386 21.36 -7.39 0.81
CA ILE A 386 20.63 -8.32 -0.06
C ILE A 386 19.82 -9.35 0.75
N VAL A 387 20.32 -9.78 1.91
CA VAL A 387 19.63 -10.75 2.79
C VAL A 387 18.34 -10.13 3.32
N GLY A 388 18.38 -8.86 3.76
CA GLY A 388 17.18 -8.15 4.22
C GLY A 388 16.17 -7.92 3.10
N LEU A 389 16.61 -7.46 1.94
CA LEU A 389 15.73 -7.28 0.79
C LEU A 389 15.04 -8.59 0.37
N LEU A 390 15.80 -9.67 0.23
CA LEU A 390 15.24 -10.97 -0.19
C LEU A 390 14.29 -11.55 0.86
N SER A 391 14.59 -11.41 2.15
CA SER A 391 13.70 -11.85 3.22
C SER A 391 12.40 -11.03 3.27
N TYR A 392 12.46 -9.72 3.03
CA TYR A 392 11.29 -8.85 2.88
C TYR A 392 10.42 -9.26 1.69
N LEU A 393 11.03 -9.42 0.51
CA LEU A 393 10.32 -9.86 -0.69
C LEU A 393 9.70 -11.26 -0.53
N ALA A 394 10.39 -12.17 0.15
CA ALA A 394 9.87 -13.48 0.47
C ALA A 394 8.67 -13.41 1.44
N LEU A 395 8.73 -12.55 2.47
CA LEU A 395 7.62 -12.32 3.39
C LEU A 395 6.38 -11.78 2.66
N VAL A 396 6.55 -10.73 1.86
CA VAL A 396 5.45 -10.10 1.11
C VAL A 396 4.91 -11.06 0.04
N GLY A 397 5.80 -11.66 -0.76
CA GLY A 397 5.43 -12.58 -1.84
C GLY A 397 4.73 -13.84 -1.33
N SER A 398 5.25 -14.47 -0.26
CA SER A 398 4.61 -15.65 0.35
C SER A 398 3.24 -15.30 0.92
N SER A 399 3.09 -14.14 1.58
CA SER A 399 1.81 -13.66 2.11
C SER A 399 0.78 -13.43 1.01
N ILE A 400 1.18 -12.76 -0.10
CA ILE A 400 0.32 -12.53 -1.27
C ILE A 400 -0.13 -13.87 -1.87
N VAL A 401 0.81 -14.78 -2.12
CA VAL A 401 0.49 -16.10 -2.71
C VAL A 401 -0.41 -16.91 -1.79
N TYR A 402 -0.14 -16.88 -0.47
CA TYR A 402 -0.93 -17.59 0.52
C TYR A 402 -2.36 -17.06 0.56
N MET A 403 -2.55 -15.75 0.65
CA MET A 403 -3.87 -15.12 0.62
C MET A 403 -4.58 -15.34 -0.72
N PHE A 404 -3.89 -15.22 -1.86
CA PHE A 404 -4.50 -15.39 -3.18
C PHE A 404 -5.06 -16.80 -3.40
N LYS A 405 -4.33 -17.83 -2.97
CA LYS A 405 -4.79 -19.23 -3.05
C LYS A 405 -6.08 -19.49 -2.27
N HIS A 406 -6.27 -18.77 -1.17
CA HIS A 406 -7.38 -18.95 -0.23
C HIS A 406 -8.43 -17.81 -0.29
N ALA A 407 -8.32 -16.88 -1.25
CA ALA A 407 -9.16 -15.67 -1.34
C ALA A 407 -10.67 -15.93 -1.44
N LYS A 408 -11.09 -17.14 -1.88
CA LYS A 408 -12.51 -17.54 -1.96
C LYS A 408 -13.09 -17.99 -0.62
N GLU A 409 -12.27 -18.30 0.36
CA GLU A 409 -12.72 -18.90 1.61
C GLU A 409 -13.37 -17.88 2.55
N HIS A 410 -12.86 -16.63 2.54
CA HIS A 410 -13.42 -15.57 3.36
C HIS A 410 -13.18 -14.18 2.72
N ALA A 411 -14.17 -13.28 2.80
CA ALA A 411 -14.10 -11.93 2.21
C ALA A 411 -12.89 -11.12 2.71
N TRP A 412 -12.56 -11.24 4.00
CA TRP A 412 -11.42 -10.53 4.61
C TRP A 412 -10.06 -10.92 4.03
N ILE A 413 -9.91 -12.13 3.50
CA ILE A 413 -8.66 -12.53 2.80
C ILE A 413 -8.49 -11.66 1.55
N SER A 414 -9.57 -11.48 0.77
CA SER A 414 -9.56 -10.61 -0.42
C SER A 414 -9.31 -9.14 -0.05
N VAL A 415 -9.88 -8.66 1.07
CA VAL A 415 -9.69 -7.30 1.60
C VAL A 415 -8.23 -7.07 1.98
N CYS A 416 -7.64 -7.95 2.77
CA CYS A 416 -6.26 -7.84 3.22
C CYS A 416 -5.26 -8.00 2.06
N LEU A 417 -5.55 -8.88 1.10
CA LEU A 417 -4.74 -9.03 -0.11
C LEU A 417 -4.70 -7.75 -0.94
N ALA A 418 -5.87 -7.11 -1.13
CA ALA A 418 -5.95 -5.86 -1.87
C ALA A 418 -5.16 -4.72 -1.19
N ALA A 419 -5.25 -4.60 0.14
CA ALA A 419 -4.47 -3.65 0.94
C ALA A 419 -2.96 -3.91 0.81
N THR A 420 -2.55 -5.18 0.93
CA THR A 420 -1.14 -5.59 0.85
C THR A 420 -0.54 -5.25 -0.51
N VAL A 421 -1.23 -5.60 -1.60
CA VAL A 421 -0.74 -5.34 -2.96
C VAL A 421 -0.75 -3.84 -3.27
N GLY A 422 -1.79 -3.10 -2.85
CA GLY A 422 -1.88 -1.65 -3.05
C GLY A 422 -0.72 -0.90 -2.40
N TYR A 423 -0.43 -1.18 -1.13
CA TYR A 423 0.71 -0.56 -0.45
C TYR A 423 2.04 -0.99 -1.07
N PHE A 424 2.25 -2.29 -1.30
CA PHE A 424 3.51 -2.79 -1.86
C PHE A 424 3.85 -2.17 -3.22
N ALA A 425 2.86 -2.03 -4.10
CA ALA A 425 3.08 -1.36 -5.39
C ALA A 425 3.46 0.12 -5.21
N GLN A 426 2.80 0.83 -4.31
CA GLN A 426 3.08 2.24 -4.04
C GLN A 426 4.46 2.44 -3.39
N SER A 427 4.90 1.52 -2.54
CA SER A 427 6.17 1.60 -1.80
C SER A 427 7.42 1.57 -2.70
N ILE A 428 7.28 1.08 -3.94
CA ILE A 428 8.36 1.15 -4.96
C ILE A 428 8.73 2.61 -5.30
N LEU A 429 7.75 3.53 -5.20
CA LEU A 429 7.95 4.97 -5.45
C LEU A 429 7.85 5.80 -4.17
N ASN A 430 7.92 5.19 -3.00
CA ASN A 430 7.79 5.88 -1.73
C ASN A 430 8.66 5.23 -0.63
N LEU A 431 8.54 5.74 0.58
CA LEU A 431 9.38 5.35 1.71
C LEU A 431 8.58 4.59 2.76
N ASN A 432 9.26 3.71 3.51
CA ASN A 432 8.77 3.15 4.75
C ASN A 432 8.68 4.24 5.83
N GLN A 433 7.65 4.17 6.69
CA GLN A 433 7.39 5.21 7.68
C GLN A 433 6.48 4.73 8.81
N PRO A 434 6.62 5.27 10.02
CA PRO A 434 5.95 4.74 11.21
C PRO A 434 4.43 4.90 11.20
N ILE A 435 3.87 5.74 10.30
CA ILE A 435 2.42 6.01 10.23
C ILE A 435 1.69 4.95 9.40
N THR A 436 2.27 4.49 8.30
CA THR A 436 1.56 3.62 7.33
C THR A 436 2.18 2.24 7.17
N THR A 437 3.50 2.09 7.34
CA THR A 437 4.16 0.78 7.29
C THR A 437 3.62 -0.20 8.34
N PRO A 438 3.34 0.19 9.61
CA PRO A 438 2.68 -0.70 10.55
C PRO A 438 1.30 -1.18 10.08
N LEU A 439 0.51 -0.30 9.46
CA LEU A 439 -0.80 -0.64 8.93
C LEU A 439 -0.71 -1.69 7.80
N PHE A 440 0.30 -1.58 6.94
CA PHE A 440 0.60 -2.57 5.90
C PHE A 440 0.89 -3.96 6.51
N PHE A 441 1.79 -4.05 7.50
CA PHE A 441 2.09 -5.32 8.17
C PHE A 441 0.88 -5.89 8.92
N VAL A 442 0.04 -5.04 9.51
CA VAL A 442 -1.20 -5.47 10.18
C VAL A 442 -2.17 -6.08 9.18
N PHE A 443 -2.45 -5.42 8.04
CA PHE A 443 -3.35 -5.99 7.02
C PHE A 443 -2.78 -7.29 6.44
N MET A 444 -1.49 -7.34 6.17
CA MET A 444 -0.83 -8.56 5.67
C MET A 444 -0.97 -9.71 6.69
N ALA A 445 -0.70 -9.45 7.97
CA ALA A 445 -0.83 -10.42 9.05
C ALA A 445 -2.28 -10.87 9.27
N MET A 446 -3.25 -9.92 9.24
CA MET A 446 -4.67 -10.24 9.34
C MET A 446 -5.15 -11.13 8.20
N GLY A 447 -4.65 -10.90 6.99
CA GLY A 447 -4.96 -11.73 5.83
C GLY A 447 -4.45 -13.16 6.00
N VAL A 448 -3.19 -13.33 6.38
CA VAL A 448 -2.57 -14.63 6.69
C VAL A 448 -3.33 -15.32 7.84
N GLY A 449 -3.62 -14.59 8.91
CA GLY A 449 -4.35 -15.10 10.06
C GLY A 449 -5.78 -15.52 9.74
N THR A 450 -6.46 -14.80 8.83
CA THR A 450 -7.80 -15.19 8.36
C THR A 450 -7.74 -16.52 7.58
N VAL A 451 -6.72 -16.72 6.75
CA VAL A 451 -6.51 -18.03 6.08
C VAL A 451 -6.29 -19.13 7.12
N ASN A 452 -5.42 -18.90 8.10
CA ASN A 452 -5.16 -19.86 9.17
C ASN A 452 -6.41 -20.16 10.01
N TYR A 453 -7.25 -19.15 10.27
CA TYR A 453 -8.55 -19.31 10.94
C TYR A 453 -9.49 -20.20 10.12
N CYS A 454 -9.66 -19.92 8.82
CA CYS A 454 -10.55 -20.71 7.94
C CYS A 454 -10.11 -22.18 7.85
N ARG A 455 -8.81 -22.46 7.87
CA ARG A 455 -8.29 -23.82 7.87
C ARG A 455 -8.60 -24.55 9.17
N ARG A 456 -8.36 -23.90 10.31
CA ARG A 456 -8.68 -24.48 11.64
C ARG A 456 -10.15 -24.77 11.87
N VAL A 457 -11.06 -23.99 11.26
CA VAL A 457 -12.51 -24.23 11.37
C VAL A 457 -12.97 -25.38 10.48
N LYS A 458 -12.21 -25.76 9.47
CA LYS A 458 -12.50 -26.89 8.57
C LYS A 458 -11.95 -28.23 9.09
N GLU A 459 -10.90 -28.20 9.93
CA GLU A 459 -10.35 -29.33 10.66
C GLU A 459 -11.14 -29.58 11.96
#